data_07724c18b9d6228716955aefdffb4ade
#
_entry.id   07724c18b9d6228716955aefdffb4ade
#
_cell.length_a   1.000
_cell.length_b   1.000
_cell.length_c   1.000
_cell.angle_alpha   90.00
_cell.angle_beta   90.00
_cell.angle_gamma   90.00
#
_symmetry.space_group_name_H-M   'P 1'
#
loop_
_entity.id
_entity.type
_entity.pdbx_description
1 polymer ?
#
loop_
_entity_poly.entity_id
_entity_poly.type
_entity_poly.pdbx_seq_one_letter_code
_entity_poly.pdbx_strand_id
1 'polypeptide(L)'
;MLWFQAPEKIYFKRGCLKLALEELGGKVYNRQRAFVVTDKFLYSSGMAKEVTRVLDEMGMTHTEFFDVTPDPTLACARAGAELMKKFKPDVIVALGGGSPMDAAKIMWVLYEHPEVDFEDLAMRFMDIRKRVYTFPHMGEKAMFVAVPTTAGTGSEVTPF
;
A
#
# COMPACT_ATOMS: atom_id res chain seq x y z
N MET A 1 11.84 -23.94 14.41
CA MET A 1 10.44 -23.74 14.03
C MET A 1 10.42 -22.84 12.79
N LEU A 2 9.97 -23.36 11.67
CA LEU A 2 9.75 -22.59 10.44
C LEU A 2 8.27 -22.18 10.42
N TRP A 3 7.99 -20.88 10.22
CA TRP A 3 6.64 -20.41 9.98
C TRP A 3 6.64 -19.53 8.73
N PHE A 4 5.55 -19.57 7.99
CA PHE A 4 5.37 -18.86 6.76
C PHE A 4 4.09 -18.01 6.87
N GLN A 5 4.20 -16.73 6.50
CA GLN A 5 3.08 -15.83 6.43
C GLN A 5 2.92 -15.36 5.00
N ALA A 6 1.73 -15.51 4.45
CA ALA A 6 1.38 -15.04 3.12
C ALA A 6 0.23 -14.02 3.23
N PRO A 7 0.04 -13.17 2.23
CA PRO A 7 -1.16 -12.36 2.12
C PRO A 7 -2.42 -13.24 2.16
N GLU A 8 -3.49 -12.71 2.75
CA GLU A 8 -4.78 -13.41 2.85
C GLU A 8 -5.30 -13.86 1.48
N LYS A 9 -5.06 -13.03 0.45
CA LYS A 9 -5.52 -13.29 -0.91
C LYS A 9 -4.48 -12.89 -1.95
N ILE A 10 -4.24 -13.78 -2.90
CA ILE A 10 -3.30 -13.56 -4.00
C ILE A 10 -4.01 -13.85 -5.31
N TYR A 11 -4.00 -12.88 -6.23
CA TYR A 11 -4.46 -13.06 -7.60
C TYR A 11 -3.25 -13.20 -8.53
N PHE A 12 -3.14 -14.33 -9.19
CA PHE A 12 -2.02 -14.60 -10.09
C PHE A 12 -2.53 -15.18 -11.41
N LYS A 13 -2.81 -14.29 -12.35
CA LYS A 13 -3.16 -14.65 -13.74
C LYS A 13 -3.10 -13.39 -14.61
N ARG A 14 -2.73 -13.54 -15.88
CA ARG A 14 -2.84 -12.44 -16.84
C ARG A 14 -4.26 -11.89 -16.88
N GLY A 15 -4.40 -10.57 -16.72
CA GLY A 15 -5.70 -9.88 -16.73
C GLY A 15 -6.49 -9.94 -15.40
N CYS A 16 -5.92 -10.48 -14.31
CA CYS A 16 -6.62 -10.56 -13.02
C CYS A 16 -6.75 -9.21 -12.31
N LEU A 17 -6.04 -8.17 -12.74
CA LEU A 17 -6.08 -6.85 -12.08
C LEU A 17 -7.50 -6.30 -11.94
N LYS A 18 -8.27 -6.33 -13.04
CA LYS A 18 -9.65 -5.85 -13.03
C LYS A 18 -10.49 -6.61 -11.99
N LEU A 19 -10.45 -7.94 -12.02
CA LEU A 19 -11.20 -8.78 -11.08
C LEU A 19 -10.80 -8.52 -9.63
N ALA A 20 -9.50 -8.39 -9.36
CA ALA A 20 -8.97 -8.14 -8.03
C ALA A 20 -9.44 -6.77 -7.47
N LEU A 21 -9.46 -5.74 -8.32
CA LEU A 21 -9.93 -4.41 -7.92
C LEU A 21 -11.45 -4.38 -7.77
N GLU A 22 -12.22 -5.04 -8.64
CA GLU A 22 -13.68 -5.12 -8.55
C GLU A 22 -14.17 -5.73 -7.23
N GLU A 23 -13.41 -6.64 -6.65
CA GLU A 23 -13.74 -7.18 -5.33
C GLU A 23 -13.72 -6.14 -4.22
N LEU A 24 -12.89 -5.09 -4.33
CA LEU A 24 -12.79 -4.06 -3.29
C LEU A 24 -14.11 -3.33 -3.07
N GLY A 25 -14.82 -3.01 -4.16
CA GLY A 25 -16.15 -2.39 -4.10
C GLY A 25 -17.29 -3.38 -3.88
N GLY A 26 -17.01 -4.69 -3.91
CA GLY A 26 -18.00 -5.75 -3.76
C GLY A 26 -18.54 -5.89 -2.33
N LYS A 27 -19.52 -6.78 -2.16
CA LYS A 27 -20.21 -7.00 -0.86
C LYS A 27 -19.28 -7.44 0.27
N VAL A 28 -18.14 -8.06 -0.06
CA VAL A 28 -17.21 -8.60 0.94
C VAL A 28 -16.40 -7.47 1.59
N TYR A 29 -15.78 -6.60 0.78
CA TYR A 29 -14.91 -5.54 1.30
C TYR A 29 -15.61 -4.19 1.39
N ASN A 30 -16.57 -3.91 0.50
CA ASN A 30 -17.39 -2.69 0.48
C ASN A 30 -16.59 -1.39 0.61
N ARG A 31 -15.43 -1.31 -0.08
CA ARG A 31 -14.55 -0.14 -0.06
C ARG A 31 -15.07 0.92 -1.04
N GLN A 32 -14.88 2.20 -0.68
CA GLN A 32 -15.44 3.33 -1.42
C GLN A 32 -14.40 4.38 -1.79
N ARG A 33 -13.26 4.41 -1.11
CA ARG A 33 -12.27 5.49 -1.21
C ARG A 33 -10.86 4.92 -1.36
N ALA A 34 -10.35 4.90 -2.58
CA ALA A 34 -9.05 4.35 -2.90
C ALA A 34 -7.94 5.42 -2.93
N PHE A 35 -6.83 5.17 -2.27
CA PHE A 35 -5.62 5.96 -2.37
C PHE A 35 -4.57 5.19 -3.16
N VAL A 36 -4.25 5.65 -4.37
CA VAL A 36 -3.32 4.97 -5.26
C VAL A 36 -1.92 5.55 -5.07
N VAL A 37 -0.96 4.72 -4.70
CA VAL A 37 0.45 5.10 -4.56
C VAL A 37 1.26 4.49 -5.69
N THR A 38 2.01 5.32 -6.41
CA THR A 38 2.84 4.90 -7.54
C THR A 38 4.04 5.84 -7.72
N ASP A 39 4.85 5.61 -8.73
CA ASP A 39 5.93 6.51 -9.14
C ASP A 39 5.58 7.32 -10.40
N LYS A 40 6.42 8.32 -10.70
CA LYS A 40 6.24 9.21 -11.86
C LYS A 40 6.26 8.49 -13.21
N PHE A 41 7.06 7.42 -13.31
CA PHE A 41 7.16 6.66 -14.55
C PHE A 41 5.86 5.89 -14.83
N LEU A 42 5.35 5.16 -13.86
CA LEU A 42 4.11 4.40 -14.01
C LEU A 42 2.90 5.33 -14.20
N TYR A 43 2.92 6.49 -13.55
CA TYR A 43 1.90 7.51 -13.74
C TYR A 43 1.92 8.08 -15.18
N SER A 44 3.09 8.52 -15.66
CA SER A 44 3.23 9.13 -16.98
C SER A 44 3.08 8.13 -18.14
N SER A 45 3.46 6.87 -17.94
CA SER A 45 3.28 5.80 -18.93
C SER A 45 1.82 5.40 -19.15
N GLY A 46 0.92 5.83 -18.25
CA GLY A 46 -0.50 5.47 -18.29
C GLY A 46 -0.82 4.15 -17.59
N MET A 47 0.14 3.46 -16.99
CA MET A 47 -0.12 2.21 -16.28
C MET A 47 -0.99 2.44 -15.03
N ALA A 48 -0.82 3.57 -14.35
CA ALA A 48 -1.70 3.96 -13.24
C ALA A 48 -3.16 4.16 -13.69
N LYS A 49 -3.38 4.59 -14.93
CA LYS A 49 -4.73 4.76 -15.51
C LYS A 49 -5.50 3.44 -15.64
N GLU A 50 -4.81 2.31 -15.77
CA GLU A 50 -5.48 1.01 -15.77
C GLU A 50 -6.14 0.70 -14.42
N VAL A 51 -5.50 1.12 -13.33
CA VAL A 51 -6.06 1.00 -11.98
C VAL A 51 -7.21 1.98 -11.79
N THR A 52 -6.97 3.27 -12.05
CA THR A 52 -7.98 4.33 -11.80
C THR A 52 -9.21 4.16 -12.67
N ARG A 53 -9.07 3.68 -13.91
CA ARG A 53 -10.21 3.37 -14.79
C ARG A 53 -11.14 2.31 -14.17
N VAL A 54 -10.59 1.26 -13.57
CA VAL A 54 -11.41 0.25 -12.89
C VAL A 54 -12.10 0.83 -11.66
N LEU A 55 -11.40 1.68 -10.90
CA LEU A 55 -11.99 2.38 -9.75
C LEU A 55 -13.15 3.29 -10.18
N ASP A 56 -12.98 4.03 -11.29
CA ASP A 56 -14.03 4.87 -11.88
C ASP A 56 -15.24 4.04 -12.35
N GLU A 57 -15.00 2.93 -13.04
CA GLU A 57 -16.06 2.00 -13.49
C GLU A 57 -16.90 1.48 -12.31
N MET A 58 -16.31 1.36 -11.13
CA MET A 58 -17.00 0.96 -9.90
C MET A 58 -17.65 2.12 -9.13
N GLY A 59 -17.43 3.36 -9.56
CA GLY A 59 -17.88 4.55 -8.85
C GLY A 59 -17.14 4.83 -7.55
N MET A 60 -15.93 4.28 -7.39
CA MET A 60 -15.08 4.54 -6.22
C MET A 60 -14.42 5.91 -6.32
N THR A 61 -14.49 6.69 -5.26
CA THR A 61 -13.71 7.93 -5.17
C THR A 61 -12.23 7.57 -5.00
N HIS A 62 -11.35 8.17 -5.79
CA HIS A 62 -9.92 7.91 -5.65
C HIS A 62 -9.08 9.18 -5.70
N THR A 63 -7.87 9.09 -5.18
CA THR A 63 -6.81 10.08 -5.35
C THR A 63 -5.47 9.37 -5.52
N GLU A 64 -4.52 10.02 -6.16
CA GLU A 64 -3.26 9.43 -6.55
C GLU A 64 -2.09 10.18 -5.93
N PHE A 65 -1.11 9.44 -5.44
CA PHE A 65 0.20 9.93 -5.03
C PHE A 65 1.26 9.30 -5.90
N PHE A 66 1.92 10.08 -6.75
CA PHE A 66 2.88 9.59 -7.74
C PHE A 66 4.30 10.18 -7.58
N ASP A 67 4.56 10.86 -6.48
CA ASP A 67 5.88 11.46 -6.21
C ASP A 67 6.84 10.54 -5.47
N VAL A 68 6.62 9.21 -5.54
CA VAL A 68 7.55 8.25 -4.97
C VAL A 68 8.82 8.22 -5.81
N THR A 69 9.96 8.47 -5.18
CA THR A 69 11.29 8.35 -5.78
C THR A 69 11.88 6.97 -5.51
N PRO A 70 12.87 6.53 -6.31
CA PRO A 70 13.73 5.42 -5.91
C PRO A 70 14.31 5.70 -4.52
N ASP A 71 14.37 4.68 -3.66
CA ASP A 71 14.75 4.81 -2.24
C ASP A 71 13.90 5.87 -1.52
N PRO A 72 12.63 5.59 -1.27
CA PRO A 72 11.69 6.58 -0.75
C PRO A 72 12.13 7.09 0.63
N THR A 73 12.15 8.40 0.77
CA THR A 73 12.49 9.05 2.03
C THR A 73 11.30 9.08 3.00
N LEU A 74 11.60 9.19 4.30
CA LEU A 74 10.56 9.39 5.31
C LEU A 74 9.75 10.69 5.05
N ALA A 75 10.37 11.72 4.47
CA ALA A 75 9.68 12.96 4.08
C ALA A 75 8.62 12.69 2.99
N CYS A 76 8.94 11.86 2.00
CA CYS A 76 7.98 11.42 0.97
C CYS A 76 6.81 10.66 1.61
N ALA A 77 7.10 9.71 2.49
CA ALA A 77 6.07 8.94 3.18
C ALA A 77 5.15 9.82 4.08
N ARG A 78 5.73 10.79 4.78
CA ARG A 78 4.97 11.76 5.58
C ARG A 78 4.05 12.62 4.70
N ALA A 79 4.53 13.09 3.54
CA ALA A 79 3.71 13.86 2.61
C ALA A 79 2.49 13.04 2.12
N GLY A 80 2.69 11.78 1.75
CA GLY A 80 1.60 10.88 1.36
C GLY A 80 0.63 10.62 2.51
N ALA A 81 1.13 10.38 3.72
CA ALA A 81 0.29 10.17 4.91
C ALA A 81 -0.58 11.40 5.25
N GLU A 82 -0.06 12.61 5.08
CA GLU A 82 -0.85 13.84 5.28
C GLU A 82 -1.98 13.98 4.23
N LEU A 83 -1.74 13.56 2.99
CA LEU A 83 -2.80 13.49 1.98
C LEU A 83 -3.83 12.41 2.34
N MET A 84 -3.40 11.24 2.84
CA MET A 84 -4.31 10.19 3.32
C MET A 84 -5.19 10.70 4.48
N LYS A 85 -4.64 11.44 5.44
CA LYS A 85 -5.41 12.03 6.54
C LYS A 85 -6.52 12.95 6.06
N LYS A 86 -6.27 13.72 5.00
CA LYS A 86 -7.27 14.62 4.39
C LYS A 86 -8.29 13.85 3.56
N PHE A 87 -7.83 12.92 2.75
CA PHE A 87 -8.68 12.13 1.85
C PHE A 87 -9.47 11.04 2.58
N LYS A 88 -8.93 10.47 3.67
CA LYS A 88 -9.51 9.38 4.47
C LYS A 88 -9.85 8.14 3.62
N PRO A 89 -8.84 7.49 3.01
CA PRO A 89 -9.06 6.27 2.25
C PRO A 89 -9.49 5.12 3.16
N ASP A 90 -10.25 4.19 2.61
CA ASP A 90 -10.56 2.89 3.20
C ASP A 90 -9.85 1.72 2.47
N VAL A 91 -9.17 2.04 1.37
CA VAL A 91 -8.23 1.13 0.70
C VAL A 91 -7.03 1.90 0.12
N ILE A 92 -5.85 1.31 0.25
CA ILE A 92 -4.61 1.81 -0.33
C ILE A 92 -4.17 0.82 -1.40
N VAL A 93 -3.98 1.29 -2.63
CA VAL A 93 -3.51 0.50 -3.76
C VAL A 93 -2.09 0.93 -4.10
N ALA A 94 -1.11 0.10 -3.80
CA ALA A 94 0.30 0.34 -4.11
C ALA A 94 0.65 -0.31 -5.45
N LEU A 95 0.84 0.51 -6.49
CA LEU A 95 1.18 0.07 -7.85
C LEU A 95 2.65 0.37 -8.12
N GLY A 96 3.46 -0.66 -8.33
CA GLY A 96 4.85 -0.45 -8.71
C GLY A 96 5.80 -1.55 -8.32
N GLY A 97 7.09 -1.22 -8.30
CA GLY A 97 8.15 -2.05 -7.76
C GLY A 97 8.26 -1.90 -6.24
N GLY A 98 9.41 -2.24 -5.67
CA GLY A 98 9.66 -2.15 -4.23
C GLY A 98 9.40 -0.75 -3.68
N SER A 99 9.97 0.30 -4.29
CA SER A 99 9.89 1.67 -3.78
C SER A 99 8.45 2.19 -3.59
N PRO A 100 7.52 2.10 -4.56
CA PRO A 100 6.13 2.49 -4.34
C PRO A 100 5.43 1.65 -3.27
N MET A 101 5.68 0.34 -3.21
CA MET A 101 5.06 -0.53 -2.21
C MET A 101 5.56 -0.24 -0.81
N ASP A 102 6.87 -0.06 -0.63
CA ASP A 102 7.46 0.23 0.67
C ASP A 102 7.07 1.63 1.17
N ALA A 103 7.08 2.64 0.27
CA ALA A 103 6.56 3.97 0.60
C ALA A 103 5.09 3.91 1.04
N ALA A 104 4.25 3.19 0.30
CA ALA A 104 2.83 3.05 0.61
C ALA A 104 2.58 2.40 1.97
N LYS A 105 3.39 1.40 2.36
CA LYS A 105 3.30 0.75 3.67
C LYS A 105 3.67 1.72 4.79
N ILE A 106 4.74 2.50 4.63
CA ILE A 106 5.12 3.51 5.61
C ILE A 106 4.01 4.58 5.72
N MET A 107 3.47 5.04 4.58
CA MET A 107 2.32 5.97 4.56
C MET A 107 1.12 5.39 5.30
N TRP A 108 0.83 4.11 5.09
CA TRP A 108 -0.26 3.39 5.75
C TRP A 108 -0.10 3.35 7.26
N VAL A 109 1.10 3.02 7.76
CA VAL A 109 1.41 3.06 9.20
C VAL A 109 1.19 4.46 9.76
N LEU A 110 1.75 5.50 9.14
CA LEU A 110 1.62 6.88 9.59
C LEU A 110 0.18 7.42 9.51
N TYR A 111 -0.64 6.85 8.63
CA TYR A 111 -2.06 7.17 8.50
C TYR A 111 -2.89 6.52 9.60
N GLU A 112 -2.69 5.23 9.87
CA GLU A 112 -3.43 4.50 10.90
C GLU A 112 -2.97 4.84 12.31
N HIS A 113 -1.66 4.97 12.48
CA HIS A 113 -0.98 5.15 13.77
C HIS A 113 -0.06 6.39 13.74
N PRO A 114 -0.63 7.60 13.73
CA PRO A 114 0.16 8.84 13.68
C PRO A 114 1.00 9.07 14.95
N GLU A 115 0.72 8.34 16.02
CA GLU A 115 1.45 8.37 17.29
C GLU A 115 2.76 7.58 17.26
N VAL A 116 2.95 6.73 16.25
CA VAL A 116 4.11 5.85 16.19
C VAL A 116 5.35 6.62 15.73
N ASP A 117 6.44 6.46 16.49
CA ASP A 117 7.74 6.95 16.07
C ASP A 117 8.34 6.00 15.02
N PHE A 118 8.72 6.56 13.87
CA PHE A 118 9.32 5.78 12.79
C PHE A 118 10.69 5.21 13.18
N GLU A 119 11.46 5.89 14.02
CA GLU A 119 12.76 5.40 14.49
C GLU A 119 12.58 4.14 15.33
N ASP A 120 11.56 4.10 16.18
CA ASP A 120 11.21 2.91 16.96
C ASP A 120 10.79 1.75 16.06
N LEU A 121 10.04 2.01 14.98
CA LEU A 121 9.69 0.99 13.98
C LEU A 121 10.92 0.45 13.26
N ALA A 122 11.84 1.33 12.86
CA ALA A 122 13.08 0.93 12.19
C ALA A 122 13.97 0.09 13.12
N MET A 123 14.05 0.44 14.40
CA MET A 123 14.80 -0.32 15.42
C MET A 123 14.26 -1.73 15.63
N ARG A 124 12.97 -1.97 15.41
CA ARG A 124 12.39 -3.31 15.48
C ARG A 124 13.01 -4.29 14.47
N PHE A 125 13.41 -3.82 13.29
CA PHE A 125 14.10 -4.68 12.31
C PHE A 125 15.50 -5.07 12.77
N MET A 126 16.13 -4.23 13.59
CA MET A 126 17.43 -4.48 14.18
C MET A 126 17.35 -5.29 15.49
N ASP A 127 16.19 -5.33 16.13
CA ASP A 127 15.96 -6.13 17.33
C ASP A 127 15.62 -7.57 16.97
N ILE A 128 16.65 -8.42 16.91
CA ILE A 128 16.54 -9.86 16.62
C ILE A 128 15.58 -10.55 17.61
N ARG A 129 15.43 -10.04 18.81
CA ARG A 129 14.59 -10.64 19.87
C ARG A 129 13.13 -10.22 19.78
N LYS A 130 12.81 -9.14 19.05
CA LYS A 130 11.46 -8.58 18.87
C LYS A 130 10.67 -8.36 20.18
N ARG A 131 11.38 -8.01 21.26
CA ARG A 131 10.81 -7.95 22.61
C ARG A 131 10.46 -6.54 23.06
N VAL A 132 11.13 -5.53 22.50
CA VAL A 132 11.05 -4.15 22.96
C VAL A 132 10.05 -3.35 22.13
N TYR A 133 10.04 -3.57 20.80
CA TYR A 133 9.19 -2.83 19.88
C TYR A 133 8.05 -3.71 19.36
N THR A 134 6.81 -3.30 19.65
CA THR A 134 5.62 -3.99 19.15
C THR A 134 5.12 -3.28 17.91
N PHE A 135 4.88 -4.03 16.82
CA PHE A 135 4.28 -3.46 15.63
C PHE A 135 2.78 -3.23 15.86
N PRO A 136 2.23 -2.04 15.48
CA PRO A 136 0.81 -1.77 15.66
C PRO A 136 -0.05 -2.71 14.81
N HIS A 137 -1.28 -2.94 15.24
CA HIS A 137 -2.26 -3.66 14.44
C HIS A 137 -2.69 -2.80 13.25
N MET A 138 -2.57 -3.34 12.06
CA MET A 138 -2.86 -2.62 10.81
C MET A 138 -4.18 -3.08 10.19
N GLY A 139 -4.77 -2.23 9.36
CA GLY A 139 -5.97 -2.57 8.59
C GLY A 139 -7.29 -2.14 9.22
N GLU A 140 -7.26 -1.34 10.28
CA GLU A 140 -8.46 -0.82 10.92
C GLU A 140 -9.13 0.30 10.10
N LYS A 141 -8.32 1.23 9.55
CA LYS A 141 -8.82 2.35 8.74
C LYS A 141 -8.85 2.02 7.26
N ALA A 142 -7.81 1.36 6.76
CA ALA A 142 -7.67 1.08 5.34
C ALA A 142 -7.07 -0.31 5.07
N MET A 143 -7.64 -1.00 4.10
CA MET A 143 -7.08 -2.24 3.55
C MET A 143 -5.89 -1.91 2.64
N PHE A 144 -4.86 -2.75 2.64
CA PHE A 144 -3.70 -2.60 1.75
C PHE A 144 -3.74 -3.61 0.60
N VAL A 145 -3.53 -3.12 -0.62
CA VAL A 145 -3.47 -3.91 -1.85
C VAL A 145 -2.16 -3.62 -2.57
N ALA A 146 -1.35 -4.64 -2.78
CA ALA A 146 -0.12 -4.54 -3.57
C ALA A 146 -0.35 -5.01 -5.00
N VAL A 147 0.06 -4.18 -5.97
CA VAL A 147 0.04 -4.48 -7.42
C VAL A 147 1.47 -4.39 -7.95
N PRO A 148 2.27 -5.47 -7.83
CA PRO A 148 3.67 -5.44 -8.21
C PRO A 148 3.82 -5.38 -9.74
N THR A 149 4.73 -4.51 -10.20
CA THR A 149 5.14 -4.39 -11.61
C THR A 149 6.54 -4.96 -11.86
N THR A 150 7.25 -5.34 -10.80
CA THR A 150 8.63 -5.86 -10.84
C THR A 150 8.69 -7.19 -10.10
N ALA A 151 9.22 -8.21 -10.74
CA ALA A 151 9.40 -9.52 -10.11
C ALA A 151 10.63 -9.52 -9.17
N GLY A 152 10.50 -10.19 -8.03
CA GLY A 152 11.63 -10.51 -7.14
C GLY A 152 11.91 -9.49 -6.04
N THR A 153 11.15 -8.42 -5.90
CA THR A 153 11.33 -7.46 -4.79
C THR A 153 10.88 -8.04 -3.44
N GLY A 154 9.85 -8.87 -3.46
CA GLY A 154 9.25 -9.44 -2.25
C GLY A 154 8.43 -8.43 -1.44
N SER A 155 8.42 -7.15 -1.82
CA SER A 155 7.68 -6.11 -1.08
C SER A 155 6.18 -6.36 -1.04
N GLU A 156 5.63 -7.12 -1.97
CA GLU A 156 4.21 -7.51 -2.01
C GLU A 156 3.82 -8.51 -0.92
N VAL A 157 4.80 -9.22 -0.33
CA VAL A 157 4.57 -10.26 0.70
C VAL A 157 5.24 -9.95 2.03
N THR A 158 6.07 -8.93 2.10
CA THR A 158 6.65 -8.49 3.38
C THR A 158 5.67 -7.61 4.14
N PRO A 159 5.63 -7.69 5.47
CA PRO A 159 4.79 -6.78 6.26
C PRO A 159 5.22 -5.32 6.12
N PHE A 160 6.49 -5.08 5.79
CA PHE A 160 7.07 -3.75 5.50
C PHE A 160 8.27 -3.90 4.60
#